data_e98fdb5ece5f888f4d6a4025f1a95579
#
_entry.id   e98fdb5ece5f888f4d6a4025f1a95579
#
_cell.length_a   1.000
_cell.length_b   1.000
_cell.length_c   1.000
_cell.angle_alpha   90.00
_cell.angle_beta   90.00
_cell.angle_gamma   90.00
#
_symmetry.space_group_name_H-M   'P 1'
#
loop_
_entity.id
_entity.type
_entity.pdbx_description
1 polymer ?
#
loop_
_entity_poly.entity_id
_entity_poly.type
_entity_poly.pdbx_seq_one_letter_code
_entity_poly.pdbx_strand_id
1 'polypeptide(L)'
;MNLQLSIGITNNPRTWPILDGTVKPEGIDLIPTVLHPSELFWRQLHFAEFAVSEMSCSSFMIVTGQGDTRFVGLPIFTTRRFFHTTILVSRKSGIEKPADLKGKRVGVPEYQQTAALWTRGVLQHEFGVQPKDMEFWMERTPEKSHGGATGFKPPPGVVVHQVPGDSSLGAMMLAGELDATVHYLSGRNLVDRSRADLAHHPDFKYLFPDPAAEGIRYYRKTGIFPINHQAVVRRDIYEKEPWVVLNLLKAFNKANEIANAQRIEHVEYHLATGLLSGDAKASLLHHGVKANRKVMETIAQYSLEQGLTPRLIKIDELYAPNALES
;
A
#
# COMPACT_ATOMS: atom_id res chain seq x y z
N MET A 1 -28.09 2.56 22.33
CA MET A 1 -27.00 1.58 22.39
C MET A 1 -26.19 1.76 21.13
N ASN A 2 -24.87 1.92 21.22
CA ASN A 2 -24.03 2.09 20.03
C ASN A 2 -23.89 0.78 19.26
N LEU A 3 -23.69 0.88 17.95
CA LEU A 3 -23.40 -0.27 17.09
C LEU A 3 -21.95 -0.74 17.37
N GLN A 4 -21.78 -2.00 17.74
CA GLN A 4 -20.45 -2.59 17.96
C GLN A 4 -19.91 -3.14 16.63
N LEU A 5 -18.70 -2.70 16.24
CA LEU A 5 -18.03 -3.14 15.01
C LEU A 5 -16.59 -3.55 15.30
N SER A 6 -16.20 -4.74 14.87
CA SER A 6 -14.78 -5.12 14.84
C SER A 6 -14.05 -4.34 13.75
N ILE A 7 -12.83 -3.87 14.07
CA ILE A 7 -11.96 -3.21 13.09
C ILE A 7 -10.57 -3.82 13.08
N GLY A 8 -10.15 -4.32 11.90
CA GLY A 8 -8.76 -4.73 11.65
C GLY A 8 -7.97 -3.55 11.08
N ILE A 9 -6.87 -3.14 11.75
CA ILE A 9 -6.16 -1.92 11.37
C ILE A 9 -4.68 -2.00 11.77
N THR A 10 -3.82 -1.27 11.06
CA THR A 10 -2.42 -1.08 11.44
C THR A 10 -2.27 0.09 12.40
N ASN A 11 -1.29 0.01 13.30
CA ASN A 11 -0.95 1.12 14.18
C ASN A 11 0.05 2.06 13.49
N ASN A 12 -0.36 3.31 13.32
CA ASN A 12 0.47 4.38 12.78
C ASN A 12 -0.06 5.75 13.26
N PRO A 13 0.66 6.87 13.06
CA PRO A 13 0.25 8.18 13.58
C PRO A 13 -1.16 8.64 13.20
N ARG A 14 -1.74 8.15 12.10
CA ARG A 14 -3.09 8.51 11.65
C ARG A 14 -4.19 7.63 12.22
N THR A 15 -3.83 6.45 12.73
CA THR A 15 -4.79 5.47 13.24
C THR A 15 -4.79 5.36 14.76
N TRP A 16 -3.70 5.75 15.44
CA TRP A 16 -3.59 5.63 16.88
C TRP A 16 -4.72 6.37 17.66
N PRO A 17 -5.22 7.57 17.25
CA PRO A 17 -6.29 8.22 18.00
C PRO A 17 -7.63 7.46 17.96
N ILE A 18 -7.81 6.60 16.95
CA ILE A 18 -8.95 5.65 16.90
C ILE A 18 -8.67 4.45 17.80
N LEU A 19 -7.42 3.96 17.80
CA LEU A 19 -7.03 2.76 18.54
C LEU A 19 -7.06 2.95 20.06
N ASP A 20 -6.64 4.12 20.55
CA ASP A 20 -6.62 4.42 21.99
C ASP A 20 -7.93 5.03 22.51
N GLY A 21 -8.90 5.29 21.62
CA GLY A 21 -10.20 5.85 21.94
C GLY A 21 -10.21 7.36 22.17
N THR A 22 -9.11 8.08 21.86
CA THR A 22 -9.07 9.56 21.82
C THR A 22 -10.12 10.12 20.87
N VAL A 23 -10.32 9.42 19.72
CA VAL A 23 -11.40 9.72 18.78
C VAL A 23 -12.32 8.50 18.67
N LYS A 24 -13.61 8.73 18.92
CA LYS A 24 -14.65 7.72 18.76
C LYS A 24 -15.62 8.14 17.65
N PRO A 25 -15.95 7.26 16.70
CA PRO A 25 -17.00 7.56 15.73
C PRO A 25 -18.36 7.61 16.44
N GLU A 26 -19.19 8.56 16.03
CA GLU A 26 -20.51 8.78 16.62
C GLU A 26 -21.40 7.54 16.38
N GLY A 27 -22.04 7.05 17.45
CA GLY A 27 -22.96 5.90 17.40
C GLY A 27 -22.27 4.55 17.19
N ILE A 28 -20.94 4.47 17.18
CA ILE A 28 -20.18 3.24 16.93
C ILE A 28 -19.18 2.99 18.06
N ASP A 29 -19.19 1.78 18.61
CA ASP A 29 -18.15 1.27 19.49
C ASP A 29 -17.22 0.34 18.67
N LEU A 30 -16.03 0.82 18.36
CA LEU A 30 -15.03 0.04 17.63
C LEU A 30 -14.29 -0.91 18.57
N ILE A 31 -14.14 -2.15 18.11
CA ILE A 31 -13.36 -3.21 18.78
C ILE A 31 -12.10 -3.44 17.90
N PRO A 32 -10.97 -2.78 18.20
CA PRO A 32 -9.80 -2.83 17.34
C PRO A 32 -8.97 -4.10 17.52
N THR A 33 -8.48 -4.63 16.40
CA THR A 33 -7.44 -5.65 16.33
C THR A 33 -6.28 -5.09 15.50
N VAL A 34 -5.13 -4.94 16.14
CA VAL A 34 -3.91 -4.42 15.47
C VAL A 34 -3.12 -5.58 14.90
N LEU A 35 -2.90 -5.55 13.58
CA LEU A 35 -2.17 -6.58 12.85
C LEU A 35 -1.15 -5.99 11.88
N HIS A 36 -0.14 -6.79 11.50
CA HIS A 36 0.72 -6.45 10.38
C HIS A 36 -0.10 -6.43 9.08
N PRO A 37 0.10 -5.45 8.15
CA PRO A 37 -0.73 -5.30 6.95
C PRO A 37 -0.83 -6.58 6.12
N SER A 38 0.29 -7.29 5.95
CA SER A 38 0.35 -8.53 5.17
C SER A 38 -0.60 -9.60 5.70
N GLU A 39 -0.68 -9.75 7.02
CA GLU A 39 -1.56 -10.70 7.68
C GLU A 39 -3.01 -10.22 7.66
N LEU A 40 -3.23 -8.95 7.99
CA LEU A 40 -4.56 -8.34 8.00
C LEU A 40 -5.29 -8.51 6.68
N PHE A 41 -4.61 -8.20 5.57
CA PHE A 41 -5.24 -8.24 4.24
C PHE A 41 -5.48 -9.67 3.78
N TRP A 42 -4.59 -10.60 4.11
CA TRP A 42 -4.80 -12.02 3.87
C TRP A 42 -6.04 -12.52 4.60
N ARG A 43 -6.18 -12.22 5.91
CA ARG A 43 -7.36 -12.61 6.72
C ARG A 43 -8.64 -12.00 6.18
N GLN A 44 -8.62 -10.70 5.85
CA GLN A 44 -9.81 -10.01 5.37
C GLN A 44 -10.26 -10.51 4.00
N LEU A 45 -9.34 -10.74 3.07
CA LEU A 45 -9.68 -11.24 1.73
C LEU A 45 -10.19 -12.68 1.75
N HIS A 46 -9.60 -13.54 2.59
CA HIS A 46 -10.06 -14.94 2.71
C HIS A 46 -11.35 -15.07 3.50
N PHE A 47 -11.46 -14.40 4.64
CA PHE A 47 -12.49 -14.71 5.63
C PHE A 47 -13.52 -13.60 5.85
N ALA A 48 -13.31 -12.37 5.30
CA ALA A 48 -14.12 -11.18 5.60
C ALA A 48 -14.29 -11.01 7.13
N GLU A 49 -13.20 -11.22 7.88
CA GLU A 49 -13.20 -11.43 9.32
C GLU A 49 -13.69 -10.20 10.10
N PHE A 50 -13.29 -9.01 9.67
CA PHE A 50 -13.60 -7.75 10.34
C PHE A 50 -14.79 -7.05 9.70
N ALA A 51 -15.65 -6.43 10.51
CA ALA A 51 -16.73 -5.59 10.01
C ALA A 51 -16.18 -4.38 9.21
N VAL A 52 -15.12 -3.78 9.73
CA VAL A 52 -14.32 -2.73 9.08
C VAL A 52 -12.87 -3.19 9.01
N SER A 53 -12.16 -2.92 7.94
CA SER A 53 -10.76 -3.32 7.83
C SER A 53 -9.95 -2.35 6.98
N GLU A 54 -8.69 -2.16 7.33
CA GLU A 54 -7.69 -1.68 6.39
C GLU A 54 -7.47 -2.72 5.30
N MET A 55 -7.24 -2.29 4.06
CA MET A 55 -7.10 -3.15 2.88
C MET A 55 -6.07 -2.58 1.89
N SER A 56 -5.35 -3.46 1.19
CA SER A 56 -4.53 -3.12 0.04
C SER A 56 -5.38 -2.51 -1.07
N CYS A 57 -5.05 -1.30 -1.55
CA CYS A 57 -5.80 -0.65 -2.63
C CYS A 57 -5.83 -1.50 -3.91
N SER A 58 -4.69 -2.08 -4.28
CA SER A 58 -4.60 -2.94 -5.47
C SER A 58 -5.48 -4.18 -5.33
N SER A 59 -5.37 -4.92 -4.21
CA SER A 59 -6.17 -6.13 -4.00
C SER A 59 -7.67 -5.83 -3.98
N PHE A 60 -8.07 -4.70 -3.40
CA PHE A 60 -9.48 -4.29 -3.41
C PHE A 60 -9.97 -3.96 -4.83
N MET A 61 -9.17 -3.26 -5.65
CA MET A 61 -9.50 -3.02 -7.06
C MET A 61 -9.63 -4.33 -7.85
N ILE A 62 -8.75 -5.29 -7.61
CA ILE A 62 -8.77 -6.58 -8.29
C ILE A 62 -10.06 -7.34 -7.97
N VAL A 63 -10.39 -7.52 -6.69
CA VAL A 63 -11.62 -8.25 -6.31
C VAL A 63 -12.88 -7.53 -6.78
N THR A 64 -12.91 -6.19 -6.74
CA THR A 64 -14.03 -5.40 -7.30
C THR A 64 -14.14 -5.61 -8.81
N GLY A 65 -13.02 -5.61 -9.53
CA GLY A 65 -12.98 -5.87 -10.96
C GLY A 65 -13.46 -7.28 -11.36
N GLN A 66 -13.30 -8.24 -10.45
CA GLN A 66 -13.76 -9.62 -10.59
C GLN A 66 -15.23 -9.83 -10.16
N GLY A 67 -15.89 -8.80 -9.67
CA GLY A 67 -17.29 -8.86 -9.22
C GLY A 67 -17.47 -9.34 -7.78
N ASP A 68 -16.41 -9.34 -6.96
CA ASP A 68 -16.55 -9.59 -5.51
C ASP A 68 -17.27 -8.40 -4.86
N THR A 69 -18.42 -8.68 -4.27
CA THR A 69 -19.28 -7.66 -3.66
C THR A 69 -19.26 -7.68 -2.13
N ARG A 70 -18.39 -8.48 -1.50
CA ARG A 70 -18.34 -8.60 -0.03
C ARG A 70 -18.01 -7.31 0.69
N PHE A 71 -17.31 -6.39 0.02
CA PHE A 71 -16.82 -5.16 0.63
C PHE A 71 -17.30 -3.92 -0.10
N VAL A 72 -17.40 -2.81 0.64
CA VAL A 72 -17.58 -1.45 0.13
C VAL A 72 -16.42 -0.61 0.62
N GLY A 73 -15.77 0.13 -0.26
CA GLY A 73 -14.63 0.98 0.09
C GLY A 73 -15.05 2.20 0.88
N LEU A 74 -14.23 2.55 1.85
CA LEU A 74 -14.27 3.81 2.56
C LEU A 74 -13.12 4.68 2.04
N PRO A 75 -13.33 5.96 1.69
CA PRO A 75 -12.25 6.83 1.24
C PRO A 75 -11.39 7.33 2.41
N ILE A 76 -10.93 6.39 3.24
CA ILE A 76 -10.04 6.55 4.38
C ILE A 76 -8.71 5.92 4.02
N PHE A 77 -7.66 6.72 3.88
CA PHE A 77 -6.36 6.30 3.37
C PHE A 77 -5.34 6.31 4.51
N THR A 78 -5.02 5.14 5.02
CA THR A 78 -4.23 4.97 6.23
C THR A 78 -2.72 4.98 5.97
N THR A 79 -2.27 4.62 4.77
CA THR A 79 -0.85 4.53 4.43
C THR A 79 -0.56 5.11 3.04
N ARG A 80 0.48 5.96 2.98
CA ARG A 80 1.04 6.52 1.74
C ARG A 80 2.56 6.47 1.77
N ARG A 81 3.20 6.17 0.63
CA ARG A 81 4.66 6.14 0.53
C ARG A 81 5.12 6.13 -0.94
N PHE A 82 6.30 6.68 -1.22
CA PHE A 82 6.98 6.54 -2.51
C PHE A 82 7.73 5.21 -2.56
N PHE A 83 7.04 4.13 -2.98
CA PHE A 83 7.60 2.77 -2.90
C PHE A 83 8.75 2.52 -3.86
N HIS A 84 8.75 3.15 -5.04
CA HIS A 84 9.84 3.02 -6.03
C HIS A 84 11.18 3.49 -5.49
N THR A 85 11.19 4.43 -4.53
CA THR A 85 12.43 4.96 -3.96
C THR A 85 13.17 3.95 -3.08
N THR A 86 12.50 2.85 -2.70
CA THR A 86 13.05 1.83 -1.79
C THR A 86 13.38 0.51 -2.47
N ILE A 87 13.58 0.53 -3.79
CA ILE A 87 14.13 -0.64 -4.51
C ILE A 87 15.56 -0.88 -4.02
N LEU A 88 15.81 -2.08 -3.48
CA LEU A 88 17.15 -2.53 -3.09
C LEU A 88 17.80 -3.31 -4.21
N VAL A 89 19.08 -3.06 -4.48
CA VAL A 89 19.85 -3.73 -5.51
C VAL A 89 21.15 -4.29 -4.92
N SER A 90 21.57 -5.46 -5.39
CA SER A 90 22.90 -6.00 -5.10
C SER A 90 23.97 -5.13 -5.77
N ARG A 91 25.02 -4.78 -5.04
CA ARG A 91 26.17 -4.04 -5.62
C ARG A 91 26.90 -4.82 -6.70
N LYS A 92 26.78 -6.16 -6.69
CA LYS A 92 27.36 -7.06 -7.69
C LYS A 92 26.51 -7.21 -8.95
N SER A 93 25.25 -6.73 -8.95
CA SER A 93 24.32 -6.87 -10.08
C SER A 93 24.62 -5.97 -11.28
N GLY A 94 25.46 -4.94 -11.09
CA GLY A 94 25.72 -3.91 -12.10
C GLY A 94 24.56 -2.92 -12.31
N ILE A 95 23.55 -2.93 -11.42
CA ILE A 95 22.41 -1.99 -11.51
C ILE A 95 22.80 -0.66 -10.86
N GLU A 96 22.83 0.41 -11.68
CA GLU A 96 23.12 1.78 -11.25
C GLU A 96 21.96 2.74 -11.48
N LYS A 97 21.06 2.43 -12.40
CA LYS A 97 19.89 3.24 -12.78
C LYS A 97 18.69 2.36 -13.13
N PRO A 98 17.45 2.89 -13.14
CA PRO A 98 16.25 2.09 -13.41
C PRO A 98 16.30 1.28 -14.70
N ALA A 99 16.89 1.80 -15.78
CA ALA A 99 17.00 1.08 -17.04
C ALA A 99 17.81 -0.22 -16.95
N ASP A 100 18.71 -0.34 -15.98
CA ASP A 100 19.56 -1.52 -15.78
C ASP A 100 18.79 -2.68 -15.12
N LEU A 101 17.54 -2.46 -14.69
CA LEU A 101 16.65 -3.52 -14.21
C LEU A 101 16.17 -4.45 -15.33
N LYS A 102 16.31 -4.05 -16.61
CA LYS A 102 15.93 -4.91 -17.76
C LYS A 102 16.79 -6.18 -17.78
N GLY A 103 16.11 -7.33 -17.92
CA GLY A 103 16.73 -8.66 -17.87
C GLY A 103 17.16 -9.13 -16.48
N LYS A 104 16.79 -8.42 -15.40
CA LYS A 104 17.20 -8.75 -14.03
C LYS A 104 16.15 -9.58 -13.29
N ARG A 105 16.66 -10.35 -12.31
CA ARG A 105 15.88 -11.16 -11.37
C ARG A 105 15.47 -10.29 -10.19
N VAL A 106 14.16 -10.04 -10.05
CA VAL A 106 13.63 -9.07 -9.08
C VAL A 106 12.73 -9.77 -8.07
N GLY A 107 13.12 -9.74 -6.81
CA GLY A 107 12.31 -10.26 -5.72
C GLY A 107 11.14 -9.34 -5.36
N VAL A 108 9.99 -9.92 -5.04
CA VAL A 108 8.81 -9.20 -4.58
C VAL A 108 8.07 -10.06 -3.54
N PRO A 109 7.62 -9.49 -2.40
CA PRO A 109 6.81 -10.27 -1.44
C PRO A 109 5.55 -10.83 -2.10
N GLU A 110 4.87 -9.99 -2.89
CA GLU A 110 3.70 -10.36 -3.67
C GLU A 110 3.55 -9.46 -4.89
N TYR A 111 3.35 -10.06 -6.08
CA TYR A 111 3.31 -9.32 -7.34
C TYR A 111 2.18 -8.28 -7.38
N GLN A 112 0.97 -8.62 -6.93
CA GLN A 112 -0.21 -7.75 -7.00
C GLN A 112 -0.33 -6.73 -5.85
N GLN A 113 0.54 -6.77 -4.83
CA GLN A 113 0.44 -5.80 -3.73
C GLN A 113 0.58 -4.36 -4.21
N THR A 114 -0.10 -3.43 -3.55
CA THR A 114 -0.16 -2.02 -3.96
C THR A 114 1.22 -1.37 -4.10
N ALA A 115 2.15 -1.68 -3.20
CA ALA A 115 3.52 -1.15 -3.25
C ALA A 115 4.26 -1.59 -4.53
N ALA A 116 4.11 -2.85 -4.93
CA ALA A 116 4.72 -3.39 -6.14
C ALA A 116 4.04 -2.84 -7.41
N LEU A 117 2.71 -2.70 -7.40
CA LEU A 117 1.95 -2.07 -8.48
C LEU A 117 2.41 -0.64 -8.74
N TRP A 118 2.50 0.20 -7.68
CA TRP A 118 3.01 1.56 -7.79
C TRP A 118 4.46 1.59 -8.31
N THR A 119 5.33 0.74 -7.77
CA THR A 119 6.73 0.69 -8.19
C THR A 119 6.86 0.38 -9.67
N ARG A 120 6.17 -0.67 -10.16
CA ARG A 120 6.18 -1.02 -11.59
C ARG A 120 5.58 0.07 -12.46
N GLY A 121 4.47 0.70 -12.02
CA GLY A 121 3.86 1.82 -12.74
C GLY A 121 4.82 3.00 -12.86
N VAL A 122 5.51 3.38 -11.80
CA VAL A 122 6.52 4.45 -11.84
C VAL A 122 7.70 4.05 -12.73
N LEU A 123 8.21 2.82 -12.63
CA LEU A 123 9.29 2.33 -13.51
C LEU A 123 8.89 2.40 -14.98
N GLN A 124 7.66 2.04 -15.30
CA GLN A 124 7.12 2.07 -16.67
C GLN A 124 6.99 3.51 -17.19
N HIS A 125 6.30 4.37 -16.46
CA HIS A 125 5.92 5.70 -16.95
C HIS A 125 7.03 6.75 -16.80
N GLU A 126 7.92 6.59 -15.81
CA GLU A 126 9.00 7.56 -15.59
C GLU A 126 10.33 7.14 -16.22
N PHE A 127 10.58 5.83 -16.33
CA PHE A 127 11.89 5.30 -16.72
C PHE A 127 11.86 4.32 -17.90
N GLY A 128 10.70 4.01 -18.47
CA GLY A 128 10.56 3.13 -19.63
C GLY A 128 10.92 1.66 -19.38
N VAL A 129 10.84 1.21 -18.13
CA VAL A 129 11.08 -0.19 -17.73
C VAL A 129 9.75 -0.90 -17.56
N GLN A 130 9.41 -1.78 -18.50
CA GLN A 130 8.16 -2.51 -18.50
C GLN A 130 8.20 -3.69 -17.53
N PRO A 131 7.07 -4.13 -16.95
CA PRO A 131 7.05 -5.32 -16.11
C PRO A 131 7.63 -6.57 -16.81
N LYS A 132 7.38 -6.74 -18.10
CA LYS A 132 7.90 -7.85 -18.90
C LYS A 132 9.42 -7.81 -19.17
N ASP A 133 10.06 -6.69 -18.87
CA ASP A 133 11.51 -6.54 -19.01
C ASP A 133 12.29 -7.18 -17.83
N MET A 134 11.60 -7.66 -16.80
CA MET A 134 12.16 -8.25 -15.58
C MET A 134 11.59 -9.65 -15.32
N GLU A 135 12.35 -10.49 -14.62
CA GLU A 135 11.84 -11.75 -14.07
C GLU A 135 11.56 -11.57 -12.58
N PHE A 136 10.32 -11.86 -12.16
CA PHE A 136 9.92 -11.71 -10.78
C PHE A 136 10.00 -13.02 -10.00
N TRP A 137 10.40 -12.91 -8.72
CA TRP A 137 10.41 -13.99 -7.76
C TRP A 137 9.51 -13.61 -6.59
N MET A 138 8.37 -14.29 -6.43
CA MET A 138 7.35 -13.99 -5.43
C MET A 138 7.53 -14.86 -4.19
N GLU A 139 7.63 -14.22 -3.00
CA GLU A 139 7.88 -14.94 -1.74
C GLU A 139 6.63 -15.59 -1.16
N ARG A 140 5.49 -14.91 -1.17
CA ARG A 140 4.26 -15.41 -0.55
C ARG A 140 3.71 -16.57 -1.36
N THR A 141 3.38 -17.66 -0.65
CA THR A 141 2.75 -18.80 -1.28
C THR A 141 1.28 -18.52 -1.61
N PRO A 142 0.66 -19.26 -2.56
CA PRO A 142 -0.75 -19.05 -2.92
C PRO A 142 -1.70 -19.10 -1.71
N GLU A 143 -1.42 -19.95 -0.71
CA GLU A 143 -2.26 -20.11 0.48
C GLU A 143 -2.20 -18.89 1.42
N LYS A 144 -1.10 -18.13 1.39
CA LYS A 144 -0.85 -16.98 2.27
C LYS A 144 -0.80 -15.65 1.53
N SER A 145 -1.02 -15.66 0.22
CA SER A 145 -0.99 -14.44 -0.59
C SER A 145 -2.40 -13.83 -0.74
N HIS A 146 -2.45 -12.53 -0.97
CA HIS A 146 -3.68 -11.89 -1.46
C HIS A 146 -4.03 -12.45 -2.85
N GLY A 147 -3.01 -12.79 -3.64
CA GLY A 147 -3.15 -13.39 -4.96
C GLY A 147 -3.85 -14.74 -4.93
N GLY A 148 -3.61 -15.55 -3.91
CA GLY A 148 -4.36 -16.79 -3.70
C GLY A 148 -5.85 -16.53 -3.49
N ALA A 149 -6.19 -15.50 -2.69
CA ALA A 149 -7.58 -15.11 -2.47
C ALA A 149 -8.25 -14.49 -3.71
N THR A 150 -7.48 -13.83 -4.57
CA THR A 150 -7.99 -13.13 -5.75
C THR A 150 -7.85 -13.96 -7.05
N GLY A 151 -7.32 -15.17 -6.98
CA GLY A 151 -7.08 -16.01 -8.17
C GLY A 151 -6.04 -15.42 -9.12
N PHE A 152 -5.02 -14.72 -8.58
CA PHE A 152 -3.97 -14.08 -9.37
C PHE A 152 -3.28 -15.04 -10.34
N LYS A 153 -3.11 -14.59 -11.57
CA LYS A 153 -2.28 -15.22 -12.60
C LYS A 153 -1.33 -14.16 -13.17
N PRO A 154 -0.07 -14.52 -13.46
CA PRO A 154 0.84 -13.58 -14.10
C PRO A 154 0.26 -13.06 -15.43
N PRO A 155 0.37 -11.75 -15.69
CA PRO A 155 -0.08 -11.16 -16.95
C PRO A 155 0.71 -11.73 -18.15
N PRO A 156 0.15 -11.74 -19.36
CA PRO A 156 0.86 -12.21 -20.55
C PRO A 156 2.22 -11.53 -20.74
N GLY A 157 3.26 -12.34 -20.97
CA GLY A 157 4.63 -11.88 -21.17
C GLY A 157 5.39 -11.51 -19.90
N VAL A 158 4.77 -11.60 -18.71
CA VAL A 158 5.45 -11.40 -17.42
C VAL A 158 5.78 -12.76 -16.81
N VAL A 159 7.05 -12.95 -16.47
CA VAL A 159 7.55 -14.17 -15.83
C VAL A 159 7.54 -13.96 -14.31
N VAL A 160 6.81 -14.82 -13.59
CA VAL A 160 6.75 -14.81 -12.13
C VAL A 160 7.05 -16.21 -11.61
N HIS A 161 8.17 -16.34 -10.91
CA HIS A 161 8.58 -17.58 -10.24
C HIS A 161 8.15 -17.55 -8.77
N GLN A 162 7.93 -18.72 -8.20
CA GLN A 162 7.72 -18.87 -6.76
C GLN A 162 9.08 -19.05 -6.07
N VAL A 163 9.34 -18.27 -5.01
CA VAL A 163 10.50 -18.50 -4.13
C VAL A 163 10.34 -19.86 -3.43
N PRO A 164 11.36 -20.74 -3.44
CA PRO A 164 11.30 -22.05 -2.79
C PRO A 164 10.80 -21.97 -1.34
N GLY A 165 10.07 -22.99 -0.88
CA GLY A 165 9.44 -22.99 0.44
C GLY A 165 10.40 -22.91 1.61
N ASP A 166 11.61 -23.42 1.43
CA ASP A 166 12.74 -23.43 2.37
C ASP A 166 13.63 -22.18 2.26
N SER A 167 13.33 -21.25 1.36
CA SER A 167 14.07 -20.02 1.12
C SER A 167 13.21 -18.77 1.35
N SER A 168 13.81 -17.61 1.14
CA SER A 168 13.18 -16.28 1.25
C SER A 168 13.87 -15.28 0.31
N LEU A 169 13.22 -14.14 0.03
CA LEU A 169 13.87 -13.08 -0.75
C LEU A 169 15.20 -12.64 -0.13
N GLY A 170 15.25 -12.53 1.20
CA GLY A 170 16.47 -12.16 1.91
C GLY A 170 17.59 -13.18 1.72
N ALA A 171 17.29 -14.47 1.80
CA ALA A 171 18.26 -15.54 1.58
C ALA A 171 18.76 -15.55 0.13
N MET A 172 17.85 -15.44 -0.85
CA MET A 172 18.19 -15.41 -2.27
C MET A 172 19.03 -14.17 -2.66
N MET A 173 18.74 -13.01 -2.06
CA MET A 173 19.56 -11.80 -2.25
C MET A 173 20.98 -11.99 -1.73
N LEU A 174 21.14 -12.56 -0.52
CA LEU A 174 22.44 -12.84 0.09
C LEU A 174 23.23 -13.88 -0.71
N ALA A 175 22.55 -14.88 -1.28
CA ALA A 175 23.14 -15.90 -2.14
C ALA A 175 23.50 -15.40 -3.55
N GLY A 176 23.07 -14.19 -3.94
CA GLY A 176 23.27 -13.66 -5.30
C GLY A 176 22.35 -14.28 -6.35
N GLU A 177 21.29 -14.94 -5.92
CA GLU A 177 20.27 -15.52 -6.80
C GLU A 177 19.26 -14.48 -7.32
N LEU A 178 19.17 -13.33 -6.63
CA LEU A 178 18.40 -12.16 -7.05
C LEU A 178 19.31 -10.94 -7.20
N ASP A 179 18.97 -10.09 -8.16
CA ASP A 179 19.70 -8.87 -8.48
C ASP A 179 19.13 -7.65 -7.75
N ALA A 180 17.81 -7.64 -7.51
CA ALA A 180 17.09 -6.56 -6.84
C ALA A 180 15.86 -7.06 -6.09
N THR A 181 15.31 -6.22 -5.20
CA THR A 181 13.98 -6.44 -4.60
C THR A 181 13.14 -5.18 -4.66
N VAL A 182 11.83 -5.37 -4.87
CA VAL A 182 10.80 -4.34 -4.77
C VAL A 182 10.04 -4.52 -3.48
N HIS A 183 9.99 -3.47 -2.65
CA HIS A 183 9.25 -3.47 -1.38
C HIS A 183 9.66 -4.63 -0.45
N TYR A 184 10.95 -4.73 -0.15
CA TYR A 184 11.48 -5.74 0.75
C TYR A 184 10.90 -5.62 2.17
N LEU A 185 10.45 -6.73 2.73
CA LEU A 185 9.89 -6.83 4.08
C LEU A 185 10.63 -7.87 4.90
N SER A 186 11.22 -7.46 6.03
CA SER A 186 11.97 -8.35 6.95
C SER A 186 11.34 -8.46 8.34
N GLY A 187 10.25 -7.74 8.58
CA GLY A 187 9.53 -7.78 9.85
C GLY A 187 8.83 -9.12 10.10
N ARG A 188 8.77 -9.55 11.36
CA ARG A 188 8.05 -10.77 11.74
C ARG A 188 6.54 -10.61 11.54
N ASN A 189 5.96 -11.49 10.73
CA ASN A 189 4.52 -11.64 10.54
C ASN A 189 4.22 -13.06 10.03
N LEU A 190 2.94 -13.39 9.88
CA LEU A 190 2.51 -14.74 9.51
C LEU A 190 2.85 -15.13 8.06
N VAL A 191 2.94 -14.16 7.15
CA VAL A 191 2.95 -14.43 5.69
C VAL A 191 4.30 -14.21 5.02
N ASP A 192 5.14 -13.29 5.53
CA ASP A 192 6.47 -12.99 4.96
C ASP A 192 7.56 -13.78 5.68
N ARG A 193 8.47 -14.38 4.92
CA ARG A 193 9.53 -15.27 5.44
C ARG A 193 10.88 -14.59 5.62
N SER A 194 11.16 -13.52 4.89
CA SER A 194 12.41 -12.78 4.95
C SER A 194 12.69 -12.21 6.34
N ARG A 195 13.96 -12.30 6.81
CA ARG A 195 14.38 -11.81 8.13
C ARG A 195 15.69 -11.02 8.09
N ALA A 196 16.45 -11.11 7.01
CA ALA A 196 17.73 -10.41 6.87
C ALA A 196 17.52 -8.90 6.76
N ASP A 197 18.36 -8.11 7.41
CA ASP A 197 18.38 -6.66 7.23
C ASP A 197 19.24 -6.29 6.00
N LEU A 198 18.63 -6.29 4.84
CA LEU A 198 19.34 -5.95 3.59
C LEU A 198 19.59 -4.45 3.46
N ALA A 199 18.77 -3.61 4.07
CA ALA A 199 18.90 -2.16 3.94
C ALA A 199 20.19 -1.61 4.55
N HIS A 200 20.70 -2.26 5.59
CA HIS A 200 21.96 -1.89 6.25
C HIS A 200 23.12 -2.86 5.92
N HIS A 201 22.92 -3.83 5.03
CA HIS A 201 23.94 -4.79 4.66
C HIS A 201 24.89 -4.18 3.60
N PRO A 202 26.24 -4.33 3.73
CA PRO A 202 27.22 -3.66 2.87
C PRO A 202 27.13 -4.06 1.39
N ASP A 203 26.63 -5.26 1.07
CA ASP A 203 26.50 -5.76 -0.31
C ASP A 203 25.30 -5.18 -1.07
N PHE A 204 24.44 -4.40 -0.43
CA PHE A 204 23.25 -3.82 -1.05
C PHE A 204 23.25 -2.30 -0.98
N LYS A 205 22.46 -1.71 -1.84
CA LYS A 205 22.19 -0.25 -1.86
C LYS A 205 20.76 0.00 -2.36
N TYR A 206 20.23 1.18 -2.09
CA TYR A 206 19.04 1.65 -2.80
C TYR A 206 19.40 1.97 -4.25
N LEU A 207 18.49 1.66 -5.19
CA LEU A 207 18.61 2.03 -6.60
C LEU A 207 18.71 3.55 -6.77
N PHE A 208 17.93 4.28 -5.99
CA PHE A 208 18.02 5.73 -5.90
C PHE A 208 18.90 6.12 -4.71
N PRO A 209 20.10 6.66 -4.92
CA PRO A 209 21.04 6.98 -3.85
C PRO A 209 20.46 7.93 -2.79
N ASP A 210 19.57 8.83 -3.21
CA ASP A 210 18.78 9.69 -2.33
C ASP A 210 17.28 9.43 -2.55
N PRO A 211 16.66 8.52 -1.78
CA PRO A 211 15.25 8.21 -1.87
C PRO A 211 14.32 9.41 -1.62
N ALA A 212 14.74 10.37 -0.78
CA ALA A 212 13.95 11.56 -0.48
C ALA A 212 13.93 12.52 -1.69
N ALA A 213 15.08 12.77 -2.30
CA ALA A 213 15.18 13.60 -3.50
C ALA A 213 14.35 13.02 -4.65
N GLU A 214 14.39 11.70 -4.85
CA GLU A 214 13.56 11.04 -5.88
C GLU A 214 12.05 11.15 -5.57
N GLY A 215 11.63 10.96 -4.33
CA GLY A 215 10.25 11.18 -3.91
C GLY A 215 9.78 12.61 -4.19
N ILE A 216 10.62 13.62 -3.88
CA ILE A 216 10.35 15.03 -4.16
C ILE A 216 10.25 15.27 -5.67
N ARG A 217 11.20 14.73 -6.48
CA ARG A 217 11.19 14.83 -7.95
C ARG A 217 9.87 14.31 -8.51
N TYR A 218 9.50 13.09 -8.13
CA TYR A 218 8.27 12.44 -8.60
C TYR A 218 7.03 13.25 -8.22
N TYR A 219 6.93 13.67 -6.96
CA TYR A 219 5.79 14.46 -6.48
C TYR A 219 5.68 15.80 -7.22
N ARG A 220 6.79 16.54 -7.36
CA ARG A 220 6.79 17.83 -8.07
C ARG A 220 6.37 17.68 -9.53
N LYS A 221 6.78 16.60 -10.19
CA LYS A 221 6.41 16.32 -11.59
C LYS A 221 4.96 15.91 -11.74
N THR A 222 4.45 15.07 -10.86
CA THR A 222 3.16 14.38 -11.06
C THR A 222 2.04 14.91 -10.17
N GLY A 223 2.36 15.51 -9.03
CA GLY A 223 1.40 15.84 -7.97
C GLY A 223 0.87 14.59 -7.24
N ILE A 224 1.48 13.42 -7.43
CA ILE A 224 1.01 12.16 -6.87
C ILE A 224 1.83 11.78 -5.64
N PHE A 225 1.13 11.61 -4.51
CA PHE A 225 1.66 10.93 -3.34
C PHE A 225 0.94 9.57 -3.21
N PRO A 226 1.62 8.45 -3.53
CA PRO A 226 0.99 7.16 -3.70
C PRO A 226 0.26 6.66 -2.46
N ILE A 227 -1.01 6.28 -2.62
CA ILE A 227 -1.84 5.63 -1.60
C ILE A 227 -1.55 4.13 -1.63
N ASN A 228 -1.27 3.54 -0.47
CA ASN A 228 -1.04 2.11 -0.34
C ASN A 228 -2.26 1.37 0.19
N HIS A 229 -2.81 1.87 1.30
CA HIS A 229 -3.93 1.23 1.97
C HIS A 229 -5.13 2.17 2.08
N GLN A 230 -6.30 1.56 2.02
CA GLN A 230 -7.58 2.19 2.28
C GLN A 230 -8.38 1.37 3.28
N ALA A 231 -9.46 1.93 3.80
CA ALA A 231 -10.41 1.15 4.60
C ALA A 231 -11.52 0.57 3.72
N VAL A 232 -12.08 -0.54 4.17
CA VAL A 232 -13.30 -1.16 3.63
C VAL A 232 -14.25 -1.49 4.77
N VAL A 233 -15.56 -1.53 4.48
CA VAL A 233 -16.59 -2.07 5.35
C VAL A 233 -17.23 -3.27 4.68
N ARG A 234 -17.65 -4.27 5.43
CA ARG A 234 -18.42 -5.38 4.88
C ARG A 234 -19.74 -4.86 4.32
N ARG A 235 -20.15 -5.40 3.18
CA ARG A 235 -21.38 -4.97 2.48
C ARG A 235 -22.63 -5.18 3.33
N ASP A 236 -22.74 -6.29 4.04
CA ASP A 236 -23.88 -6.58 4.90
C ASP A 236 -24.07 -5.57 6.04
N ILE A 237 -22.97 -4.95 6.50
CA ILE A 237 -23.01 -3.85 7.46
C ILE A 237 -23.45 -2.56 6.76
N TYR A 238 -22.86 -2.24 5.61
CA TYR A 238 -23.20 -1.03 4.86
C TYR A 238 -24.66 -1.00 4.44
N GLU A 239 -25.21 -2.11 3.97
CA GLU A 239 -26.60 -2.19 3.51
C GLU A 239 -27.61 -1.99 4.66
N LYS A 240 -27.28 -2.43 5.87
CA LYS A 240 -28.11 -2.23 7.05
C LYS A 240 -27.93 -0.85 7.68
N GLU A 241 -26.71 -0.36 7.70
CA GLU A 241 -26.28 0.83 8.46
C GLU A 241 -25.42 1.77 7.60
N PRO A 242 -25.95 2.34 6.50
CA PRO A 242 -25.13 3.13 5.56
C PRO A 242 -24.51 4.38 6.18
N TRP A 243 -25.05 4.89 7.28
CA TRP A 243 -24.52 6.03 8.04
C TRP A 243 -23.14 5.75 8.67
N VAL A 244 -22.78 4.47 8.89
CA VAL A 244 -21.48 4.04 9.43
C VAL A 244 -20.32 4.62 8.63
N VAL A 245 -20.46 4.68 7.31
CA VAL A 245 -19.42 5.19 6.39
C VAL A 245 -19.05 6.65 6.71
N LEU A 246 -20.04 7.51 6.84
CA LEU A 246 -19.82 8.94 7.09
C LEU A 246 -19.29 9.19 8.51
N ASN A 247 -19.78 8.46 9.49
CA ASN A 247 -19.32 8.59 10.88
C ASN A 247 -17.89 8.08 11.06
N LEU A 248 -17.51 6.99 10.38
CA LEU A 248 -16.11 6.55 10.31
C LEU A 248 -15.24 7.59 9.60
N LEU A 249 -15.65 8.09 8.43
CA LEU A 249 -14.87 9.11 7.71
C LEU A 249 -14.65 10.37 8.56
N LYS A 250 -15.69 10.86 9.26
CA LYS A 250 -15.58 11.98 10.20
C LYS A 250 -14.59 11.71 11.33
N ALA A 251 -14.63 10.52 11.92
CA ALA A 251 -13.72 10.14 12.99
C ALA A 251 -12.27 10.04 12.51
N PHE A 252 -12.02 9.42 11.35
CA PHE A 252 -10.67 9.32 10.78
C PHE A 252 -10.12 10.68 10.32
N ASN A 253 -10.97 11.59 9.82
CA ASN A 253 -10.57 12.97 9.58
C ASN A 253 -10.12 13.66 10.87
N LYS A 254 -10.88 13.49 11.97
CA LYS A 254 -10.49 14.03 13.27
C LYS A 254 -9.19 13.44 13.80
N ALA A 255 -9.00 12.13 13.65
CA ALA A 255 -7.74 11.46 14.00
C ALA A 255 -6.55 12.02 13.18
N ASN A 256 -6.77 12.26 11.89
CA ASN A 256 -5.76 12.85 11.01
C ASN A 256 -5.43 14.32 11.40
N GLU A 257 -6.40 15.11 11.84
CA GLU A 257 -6.17 16.47 12.38
C GLU A 257 -5.26 16.43 13.61
N ILE A 258 -5.53 15.51 14.56
CA ILE A 258 -4.71 15.34 15.77
C ILE A 258 -3.27 14.94 15.40
N ALA A 259 -3.12 13.93 14.54
CA ALA A 259 -1.80 13.49 14.06
C ALA A 259 -1.04 14.60 13.32
N ASN A 260 -1.75 15.41 12.54
CA ASN A 260 -1.16 16.55 11.83
C ASN A 260 -0.75 17.68 12.76
N ALA A 261 -1.53 17.97 13.80
CA ALA A 261 -1.18 18.96 14.81
C ALA A 261 0.12 18.59 15.53
N GLN A 262 0.27 17.35 15.96
CA GLN A 262 1.51 16.85 16.56
C GLN A 262 2.70 16.92 15.60
N ARG A 263 2.50 16.55 14.34
CA ARG A 263 3.53 16.67 13.29
C ARG A 263 3.98 18.12 13.13
N ILE A 264 3.05 19.08 13.11
CA ILE A 264 3.37 20.50 12.97
C ILE A 264 4.21 21.00 14.15
N GLU A 265 3.90 20.58 15.38
CA GLU A 265 4.68 20.92 16.56
C GLU A 265 6.16 20.52 16.40
N HIS A 266 6.43 19.29 15.96
CA HIS A 266 7.81 18.86 15.66
C HIS A 266 8.46 19.64 14.51
N VAL A 267 7.70 19.93 13.45
CA VAL A 267 8.19 20.67 12.28
C VAL A 267 8.55 22.11 12.64
N GLU A 268 7.84 22.77 13.58
CA GLU A 268 8.12 24.13 13.99
C GLU A 268 9.51 24.31 14.58
N TYR A 269 10.02 23.35 15.35
CA TYR A 269 11.41 23.38 15.83
C TYR A 269 12.41 23.39 14.68
N HIS A 270 12.20 22.57 13.66
CA HIS A 270 13.08 22.49 12.51
C HIS A 270 13.00 23.73 11.61
N LEU A 271 11.80 24.34 11.47
CA LEU A 271 11.63 25.61 10.77
C LEU A 271 12.32 26.76 11.51
N ALA A 272 12.16 26.83 12.85
CA ALA A 272 12.78 27.86 13.68
C ALA A 272 14.32 27.77 13.71
N THR A 273 14.88 26.58 13.56
CA THR A 273 16.33 26.34 13.50
C THR A 273 16.91 26.40 12.09
N GLY A 274 16.08 26.62 11.06
CA GLY A 274 16.52 26.63 9.66
C GLY A 274 16.84 25.23 9.07
N LEU A 275 16.56 24.14 9.81
CA LEU A 275 16.78 22.77 9.34
C LEU A 275 15.73 22.29 8.32
N LEU A 276 14.59 22.96 8.26
CA LEU A 276 13.56 22.78 7.23
C LEU A 276 13.19 24.13 6.61
N SER A 277 12.76 24.11 5.37
CA SER A 277 12.29 25.28 4.64
C SER A 277 11.03 24.95 3.82
N GLY A 278 10.32 25.99 3.36
CA GLY A 278 9.16 25.87 2.48
C GLY A 278 7.86 25.54 3.23
N ASP A 279 6.93 24.92 2.51
CA ASP A 279 5.55 24.69 2.97
C ASP A 279 5.40 23.40 3.82
N ALA A 280 6.34 23.24 4.78
CA ALA A 280 6.41 22.02 5.62
C ALA A 280 5.17 21.83 6.53
N LYS A 281 4.34 22.87 6.73
CA LYS A 281 3.09 22.80 7.49
C LYS A 281 1.93 22.20 6.68
N ALA A 282 2.00 22.21 5.35
CA ALA A 282 0.95 21.67 4.51
C ALA A 282 0.75 20.17 4.76
N SER A 283 -0.49 19.73 4.84
CA SER A 283 -0.84 18.31 4.93
C SER A 283 -1.06 17.75 3.52
N LEU A 284 -0.43 16.61 3.23
CA LEU A 284 -0.65 15.83 2.02
C LEU A 284 -1.48 14.56 2.29
N LEU A 285 -2.01 14.43 3.50
CA LEU A 285 -2.63 13.21 4.00
C LEU A 285 -4.14 13.37 4.17
N HIS A 286 -4.82 13.77 3.09
CA HIS A 286 -6.27 13.93 3.10
C HIS A 286 -7.00 12.61 2.90
N HIS A 287 -8.12 12.43 3.61
CA HIS A 287 -9.14 11.44 3.30
C HIS A 287 -10.16 12.03 2.31
N GLY A 288 -11.14 11.21 1.88
CA GLY A 288 -12.16 11.62 0.93
C GLY A 288 -11.81 11.32 -0.53
N VAL A 289 -12.85 11.21 -1.36
CA VAL A 289 -12.71 10.87 -2.78
C VAL A 289 -12.15 12.04 -3.58
N LYS A 290 -12.68 13.26 -3.39
CA LYS A 290 -12.30 14.43 -4.20
C LYS A 290 -10.81 14.74 -4.13
N ALA A 291 -10.27 14.80 -2.92
CA ALA A 291 -8.85 15.11 -2.71
C ALA A 291 -7.90 14.02 -3.27
N ASN A 292 -8.39 12.83 -3.51
CA ASN A 292 -7.58 11.67 -3.88
C ASN A 292 -7.91 11.10 -5.26
N ARG A 293 -8.87 11.66 -5.97
CA ARG A 293 -9.37 11.15 -7.26
C ARG A 293 -8.22 10.88 -8.25
N LYS A 294 -7.35 11.85 -8.47
CA LYS A 294 -6.20 11.72 -9.38
C LYS A 294 -5.31 10.53 -9.02
N VAL A 295 -4.99 10.35 -7.74
CA VAL A 295 -4.11 9.28 -7.27
C VAL A 295 -4.78 7.92 -7.48
N MET A 296 -6.09 7.82 -7.18
CA MET A 296 -6.86 6.59 -7.34
C MET A 296 -7.09 6.24 -8.81
N GLU A 297 -7.34 7.22 -9.68
CA GLU A 297 -7.43 7.00 -11.13
C GLU A 297 -6.09 6.54 -11.72
N THR A 298 -4.98 7.10 -11.25
CA THR A 298 -3.65 6.68 -11.69
C THR A 298 -3.36 5.23 -11.31
N ILE A 299 -3.65 4.82 -10.07
CA ILE A 299 -3.40 3.42 -9.67
C ILE A 299 -4.36 2.45 -10.38
N ALA A 300 -5.60 2.86 -10.65
CA ALA A 300 -6.55 2.06 -11.44
C ALA A 300 -6.04 1.86 -12.88
N GLN A 301 -5.49 2.91 -13.49
CA GLN A 301 -4.87 2.84 -14.80
C GLN A 301 -3.64 1.90 -14.79
N TYR A 302 -2.77 2.02 -13.80
CA TYR A 302 -1.62 1.13 -13.63
C TYR A 302 -2.04 -0.33 -13.43
N SER A 303 -3.14 -0.56 -12.68
CA SER A 303 -3.68 -1.91 -12.48
C SER A 303 -4.15 -2.56 -13.78
N LEU A 304 -4.83 -1.79 -14.64
CA LEU A 304 -5.25 -2.23 -15.97
C LEU A 304 -4.04 -2.51 -16.88
N GLU A 305 -3.12 -1.56 -17.00
CA GLU A 305 -1.94 -1.68 -17.88
C GLU A 305 -1.04 -2.85 -17.50
N GLN A 306 -0.96 -3.16 -16.21
CA GLN A 306 -0.20 -4.29 -15.69
C GLN A 306 -1.01 -5.61 -15.68
N GLY A 307 -2.22 -5.62 -16.24
CA GLY A 307 -3.06 -6.81 -16.38
C GLY A 307 -3.57 -7.37 -15.03
N LEU A 308 -3.60 -6.57 -13.99
CA LEU A 308 -4.11 -7.00 -12.67
C LEU A 308 -5.63 -6.91 -12.59
N THR A 309 -6.25 -5.97 -13.29
CA THR A 309 -7.70 -5.87 -13.42
C THR A 309 -8.13 -6.12 -14.86
N PRO A 310 -9.28 -6.79 -15.09
CA PRO A 310 -9.75 -7.12 -16.45
C PRO A 310 -10.24 -5.90 -17.22
N ARG A 311 -10.50 -4.79 -16.52
CA ARG A 311 -10.99 -3.52 -17.08
C ARG A 311 -10.52 -2.36 -16.19
N LEU A 312 -10.64 -1.15 -16.69
CA LEU A 312 -10.45 0.04 -15.87
C LEU A 312 -11.55 0.10 -14.78
N ILE A 313 -11.14 0.16 -13.54
CA ILE A 313 -12.04 0.29 -12.40
C ILE A 313 -12.34 1.78 -12.19
N LYS A 314 -13.61 2.15 -12.26
CA LYS A 314 -14.04 3.50 -11.96
C LYS A 314 -14.01 3.74 -10.45
N ILE A 315 -13.60 4.91 -10.03
CA ILE A 315 -13.47 5.24 -8.61
C ILE A 315 -14.82 5.15 -7.89
N ASP A 316 -15.90 5.53 -8.58
CA ASP A 316 -17.24 5.49 -8.03
C ASP A 316 -17.77 4.05 -7.79
N GLU A 317 -17.13 3.04 -8.40
CA GLU A 317 -17.44 1.62 -8.13
C GLU A 317 -16.77 1.10 -6.83
N LEU A 318 -15.70 1.76 -6.39
CA LEU A 318 -14.93 1.34 -5.22
C LEU A 318 -15.58 1.82 -3.91
N TYR A 319 -16.11 3.02 -3.90
CA TYR A 319 -16.51 3.69 -2.66
C TYR A 319 -18.02 3.71 -2.46
N ALA A 320 -18.41 3.82 -1.18
CA ALA A 320 -19.79 3.99 -0.79
C ALA A 320 -20.41 5.21 -1.48
N PRO A 321 -21.60 5.10 -2.10
CA PRO A 321 -22.25 6.21 -2.81
C PRO A 321 -22.39 7.48 -1.99
N ASN A 322 -22.70 7.37 -0.70
CA ASN A 322 -22.83 8.51 0.21
C ASN A 322 -21.49 9.18 0.60
N ALA A 323 -20.33 8.60 0.24
CA ALA A 323 -19.01 9.18 0.47
C ALA A 323 -18.35 9.74 -0.81
N LEU A 324 -18.96 9.64 -1.99
CA LEU A 324 -18.35 10.07 -3.25
C LEU A 324 -18.07 11.58 -3.31
N GLU A 325 -18.90 12.37 -2.62
CA GLU A 325 -18.76 13.83 -2.56
C GLU A 325 -17.80 14.32 -1.44
N SER A 326 -17.16 13.41 -0.70
CA SER A 326 -16.20 13.74 0.36
C SER A 326 -14.87 14.29 -0.13
#